data_ce9530cc58b038736101c9175660879a
#
_entry.id   ce9530cc58b038736101c9175660879a
#
_cell.length_a   1.000
_cell.length_b   1.000
_cell.length_c   1.000
_cell.angle_alpha   90.00
_cell.angle_beta   90.00
_cell.angle_gamma   90.00
#
_symmetry.space_group_name_H-M   'P 1'
#
loop_
_entity.id
_entity.type
_entity.pdbx_description
1 polymer ?
#
loop_
_entity_poly.entity_id
_entity_poly.type
_entity_poly.pdbx_seq_one_letter_code
_entity_poly.pdbx_strand_id
1 'polypeptide(L)'
;RRSSDLPLWLKRLKFISTSCLAMTFLTVVIILAPMYEDGNGWYIMLFTGSMLYHHFLNPVLAILSLVLFERLPRLPLGQVWWALVPTILYGLYDLHGNITGTIDGPYPFMRVYDQTIQETLMWFAIILVTNLLYAFLLWWLGGNGRKSKVGLEFRT
;
A
#
# COMPACT_ATOMS: atom_id res chain seq x y z
N ARG A 1 0.38 17.34 21.14
CA ARG A 1 1.38 16.25 21.01
C ARG A 1 2.03 16.33 19.64
N ARG A 2 3.35 16.37 19.57
CA ARG A 2 4.07 16.34 18.29
C ARG A 2 4.02 14.91 17.73
N SER A 3 3.93 14.74 16.41
CA SER A 3 3.96 13.41 15.77
C SER A 3 5.25 12.63 16.08
N SER A 4 6.33 13.33 16.49
CA SER A 4 7.56 12.72 16.99
C SER A 4 7.38 11.90 18.26
N ASP A 5 6.36 12.21 19.08
CA ASP A 5 6.14 11.61 20.41
C ASP A 5 5.28 10.32 20.33
N LEU A 6 4.85 9.94 19.13
CA LEU A 6 4.09 8.72 18.93
C LEU A 6 4.94 7.47 19.20
N PRO A 7 4.38 6.43 19.84
CA PRO A 7 5.08 5.17 20.04
C PRO A 7 5.43 4.51 18.70
N LEU A 8 6.51 3.75 18.68
CA LEU A 8 7.06 3.15 17.46
C LEU A 8 6.05 2.26 16.72
N TRP A 9 5.23 1.50 17.46
CA TRP A 9 4.23 0.63 16.86
C TRP A 9 3.18 1.43 16.05
N LEU A 10 2.78 2.61 16.54
CA LEU A 10 1.81 3.46 15.84
C LEU A 10 2.41 4.08 14.56
N LYS A 11 3.70 4.46 14.61
CA LYS A 11 4.44 4.92 13.42
C LYS A 11 4.53 3.82 12.37
N ARG A 12 4.80 2.57 12.80
CA ARG A 12 4.81 1.39 11.91
C ARG A 12 3.45 1.13 11.31
N LEU A 13 2.41 1.10 12.13
CA LEU A 13 1.04 0.86 11.68
C LEU A 13 0.63 1.90 10.64
N LYS A 14 0.91 3.17 10.88
CA LYS A 14 0.62 4.23 9.91
C LYS A 14 1.39 4.06 8.60
N PHE A 15 2.67 3.76 8.67
CA PHE A 15 3.49 3.50 7.48
C PHE A 15 2.93 2.33 6.67
N ILE A 16 2.61 1.20 7.31
CA ILE A 16 2.04 0.01 6.68
C ILE A 16 0.69 0.34 6.04
N SER A 17 -0.21 0.98 6.78
CA SER A 17 -1.55 1.36 6.27
C SER A 17 -1.45 2.31 5.07
N THR A 18 -0.57 3.31 5.13
CA THR A 18 -0.35 4.22 3.99
C THR A 18 0.22 3.49 2.79
N SER A 19 1.13 2.53 2.99
CA SER A 19 1.69 1.71 1.91
C SER A 19 0.61 0.84 1.24
N CYS A 20 -0.30 0.25 2.02
CA CYS A 20 -1.43 -0.51 1.48
C CYS A 20 -2.39 0.37 0.68
N LEU A 21 -2.74 1.55 1.19
CA LEU A 21 -3.59 2.51 0.48
C LEU A 21 -2.94 3.00 -0.82
N ALA A 22 -1.63 3.29 -0.79
CA ALA A 22 -0.88 3.67 -1.99
C ALA A 22 -0.90 2.55 -3.02
N MET A 23 -0.71 1.30 -2.59
CA MET A 23 -0.79 0.13 -3.46
C MET A 23 -2.18 -0.01 -4.10
N THR A 24 -3.26 0.13 -3.31
CA THR A 24 -4.63 0.10 -3.82
C THR A 24 -4.86 1.17 -4.90
N PHE A 25 -4.49 2.42 -4.63
CA PHE A 25 -4.62 3.51 -5.59
C PHE A 25 -3.90 3.22 -6.90
N LEU A 26 -2.65 2.78 -6.82
CA LEU A 26 -1.82 2.54 -8.00
C LEU A 26 -2.25 1.30 -8.78
N THR A 27 -2.71 0.25 -8.10
CA THR A 27 -3.32 -0.92 -8.75
C THR A 27 -4.55 -0.51 -9.55
N VAL A 28 -5.41 0.34 -8.98
CA VAL A 28 -6.58 0.86 -9.69
C VAL A 28 -6.16 1.68 -10.89
N VAL A 29 -5.25 2.64 -10.73
CA VAL A 29 -4.87 3.56 -11.81
C VAL A 29 -4.12 2.85 -12.94
N ILE A 30 -3.23 1.93 -12.63
CA ILE A 30 -2.31 1.33 -13.60
C ILE A 30 -2.86 0.03 -14.20
N ILE A 31 -3.62 -0.74 -13.42
CA ILE A 31 -4.07 -2.07 -13.83
C ILE A 31 -5.58 -2.10 -14.07
N LEU A 32 -6.40 -1.77 -13.05
CA LEU A 32 -7.83 -2.02 -13.13
C LEU A 32 -8.57 -1.03 -14.03
N ALA A 33 -8.27 0.27 -13.92
CA ALA A 33 -8.95 1.27 -14.73
C ALA A 33 -8.69 1.09 -16.25
N PRO A 34 -7.48 0.77 -16.71
CA PRO A 34 -7.21 0.47 -18.12
C PRO A 34 -7.90 -0.79 -18.65
N MET A 35 -8.35 -1.71 -17.79
CA MET A 35 -9.04 -2.93 -18.21
C MET A 35 -10.51 -2.70 -18.66
N TYR A 36 -11.05 -1.51 -18.43
CA TYR A 36 -12.38 -1.16 -18.92
C TYR A 36 -12.34 -0.82 -20.41
N GLU A 37 -13.04 -1.60 -21.21
CA GLU A 37 -13.04 -1.50 -22.68
C GLU A 37 -13.57 -0.17 -23.22
N ASP A 38 -14.51 0.46 -22.49
CA ASP A 38 -15.16 1.72 -22.88
C ASP A 38 -14.33 2.98 -22.54
N GLY A 39 -13.14 2.81 -21.98
CA GLY A 39 -12.26 3.91 -21.57
C GLY A 39 -12.72 4.71 -20.35
N ASN A 40 -13.88 4.39 -19.77
CA ASN A 40 -14.42 5.09 -18.60
C ASN A 40 -13.90 4.57 -17.26
N GLY A 41 -12.98 3.59 -17.26
CA GLY A 41 -12.49 2.92 -16.06
C GLY A 41 -11.93 3.87 -15.01
N TRP A 42 -11.14 4.88 -15.39
CA TRP A 42 -10.62 5.87 -14.43
C TRP A 42 -11.74 6.67 -13.78
N TYR A 43 -12.75 7.09 -14.55
CA TYR A 43 -13.89 7.81 -13.99
C TYR A 43 -14.66 6.92 -13.01
N ILE A 44 -15.00 5.71 -13.42
CA ILE A 44 -15.75 4.75 -12.61
C ILE A 44 -15.00 4.37 -11.34
N MET A 45 -13.73 4.01 -11.47
CA MET A 45 -12.94 3.46 -10.37
C MET A 45 -12.40 4.52 -9.39
N LEU A 46 -12.32 5.79 -9.80
CA LEU A 46 -11.75 6.85 -8.95
C LEU A 46 -12.78 7.90 -8.50
N PHE A 47 -13.88 8.09 -9.25
CA PHE A 47 -14.74 9.26 -9.02
C PHE A 47 -16.20 8.91 -8.76
N THR A 48 -16.61 7.63 -8.78
CA THR A 48 -18.01 7.27 -8.57
C THR A 48 -18.24 6.63 -7.20
N GLY A 49 -19.33 7.02 -6.54
CA GLY A 49 -19.82 6.40 -5.31
C GLY A 49 -18.74 6.20 -4.22
N SER A 50 -18.66 5.01 -3.66
CA SER A 50 -17.66 4.67 -2.64
C SER A 50 -16.24 4.56 -3.18
N MET A 51 -16.07 4.36 -4.50
CA MET A 51 -14.76 4.26 -5.16
C MET A 51 -13.95 5.54 -4.99
N LEU A 52 -14.61 6.73 -5.04
CA LEU A 52 -13.97 8.02 -4.79
C LEU A 52 -13.21 8.03 -3.44
N TYR A 53 -13.80 7.47 -2.41
CA TYR A 53 -13.17 7.45 -1.09
C TYR A 53 -12.09 6.38 -0.98
N HIS A 54 -12.38 5.16 -1.42
CA HIS A 54 -11.47 4.03 -1.21
C HIS A 54 -10.27 4.04 -2.15
N HIS A 55 -10.46 4.46 -3.40
CA HIS A 55 -9.43 4.38 -4.42
C HIS A 55 -8.73 5.71 -4.71
N PHE A 56 -9.28 6.85 -4.26
CA PHE A 56 -8.69 8.15 -4.53
C PHE A 56 -8.46 8.96 -3.25
N LEU A 57 -9.50 9.40 -2.55
CA LEU A 57 -9.35 10.36 -1.45
C LEU A 57 -8.54 9.80 -0.28
N ASN A 58 -8.88 8.62 0.24
CA ASN A 58 -8.17 8.04 1.38
C ASN A 58 -6.69 7.75 1.07
N PRO A 59 -6.32 7.12 -0.06
CA PRO A 59 -4.94 6.95 -0.44
C PRO A 59 -4.17 8.27 -0.57
N VAL A 60 -4.73 9.23 -1.30
CA VAL A 60 -4.07 10.54 -1.53
C VAL A 60 -3.87 11.28 -0.22
N LEU A 61 -4.89 11.36 0.64
CA LEU A 61 -4.79 12.01 1.95
C LEU A 61 -3.79 11.30 2.86
N ALA A 62 -3.75 9.97 2.86
CA ALA A 62 -2.79 9.21 3.65
C ALA A 62 -1.34 9.46 3.21
N ILE A 63 -1.08 9.47 1.90
CA ILE A 63 0.24 9.78 1.32
C ILE A 63 0.65 11.22 1.67
N LEU A 64 -0.22 12.20 1.42
CA LEU A 64 0.05 13.60 1.73
C LEU A 64 0.29 13.80 3.22
N SER A 65 -0.52 13.16 4.08
CA SER A 65 -0.33 13.20 5.53
C SER A 65 1.05 12.69 5.91
N LEU A 66 1.44 11.50 5.43
CA LEU A 66 2.72 10.88 5.76
C LEU A 66 3.92 11.72 5.27
N VAL A 67 3.84 12.23 4.04
CA VAL A 67 4.99 12.87 3.36
C VAL A 67 5.13 14.34 3.76
N LEU A 68 4.03 15.10 3.83
CA LEU A 68 4.07 16.54 3.98
C LEU A 68 3.86 17.01 5.44
N PHE A 69 2.95 16.37 6.15
CA PHE A 69 2.51 16.86 7.47
C PHE A 69 3.14 16.13 8.64
N GLU A 70 3.58 14.89 8.45
CA GLU A 70 4.18 14.11 9.52
C GLU A 70 5.70 14.18 9.49
N ARG A 71 6.25 14.95 10.43
CA ARG A 71 7.70 14.99 10.69
C ARG A 71 8.12 13.77 11.52
N LEU A 72 7.86 12.58 11.01
CA LEU A 72 8.30 11.36 11.68
C LEU A 72 9.81 11.16 11.49
N PRO A 73 10.53 10.70 12.52
CA PRO A 73 11.89 10.21 12.32
C PRO A 73 11.82 9.01 11.35
N ARG A 74 12.82 8.93 10.47
CA ARG A 74 12.88 7.84 9.49
C ARG A 74 12.90 6.49 10.22
N LEU A 75 11.99 5.61 9.85
CA LEU A 75 11.97 4.25 10.35
C LEU A 75 13.22 3.49 9.87
N PRO A 76 13.73 2.50 10.63
CA PRO A 76 14.77 1.60 10.13
C PRO A 76 14.36 0.96 8.81
N LEU A 77 15.30 0.80 7.87
CA LEU A 77 15.01 0.27 6.53
C LEU A 77 14.30 -1.07 6.55
N GLY A 78 14.63 -1.94 7.51
CA GLY A 78 13.96 -3.23 7.68
C GLY A 78 12.44 -3.13 7.94
N GLN A 79 11.93 -1.94 8.28
CA GLN A 79 10.47 -1.75 8.46
C GLN A 79 9.71 -1.69 7.12
N VAL A 80 10.38 -1.45 6.01
CA VAL A 80 9.79 -1.46 4.67
C VAL A 80 9.18 -2.83 4.34
N TRP A 81 9.82 -3.92 4.78
CA TRP A 81 9.33 -5.28 4.57
C TRP A 81 7.98 -5.58 5.24
N TRP A 82 7.65 -4.89 6.34
CA TRP A 82 6.36 -5.07 7.00
C TRP A 82 5.17 -4.59 6.16
N ALA A 83 5.40 -3.75 5.16
CA ALA A 83 4.36 -3.35 4.22
C ALA A 83 3.88 -4.50 3.33
N LEU A 84 4.69 -5.55 3.14
CA LEU A 84 4.31 -6.74 2.37
C LEU A 84 3.33 -7.64 3.13
N VAL A 85 3.36 -7.63 4.47
CA VAL A 85 2.57 -8.58 5.26
C VAL A 85 1.07 -8.50 4.96
N PRO A 86 0.41 -7.34 4.99
CA PRO A 86 -1.01 -7.27 4.65
C PRO A 86 -1.29 -7.69 3.21
N THR A 87 -0.42 -7.34 2.26
CA THR A 87 -0.58 -7.70 0.84
C THR A 87 -0.46 -9.21 0.64
N ILE A 88 0.48 -9.86 1.31
CA ILE A 88 0.62 -11.33 1.27
C ILE A 88 -0.61 -12.00 1.87
N LEU A 89 -1.05 -11.55 3.06
CA LEU A 89 -2.21 -12.13 3.74
C LEU A 89 -3.48 -11.97 2.91
N TYR A 90 -3.69 -10.78 2.33
CA TYR A 90 -4.84 -10.53 1.47
C TYR A 90 -4.76 -11.36 0.17
N GLY A 91 -3.59 -11.42 -0.47
CA GLY A 91 -3.40 -12.22 -1.68
C GLY A 91 -3.62 -13.71 -1.45
N LEU A 92 -3.18 -14.26 -0.31
CA LEU A 92 -3.44 -15.65 0.06
C LEU A 92 -4.93 -15.90 0.36
N TYR A 93 -5.61 -14.94 1.01
CA TYR A 93 -7.05 -15.02 1.26
C TYR A 93 -7.84 -15.02 -0.06
N ASP A 94 -7.53 -14.09 -0.97
CA ASP A 94 -8.19 -13.98 -2.27
C ASP A 94 -7.92 -15.22 -3.14
N LEU A 95 -6.67 -15.68 -3.19
CA LEU A 95 -6.28 -16.90 -3.89
C LEU A 95 -7.04 -18.13 -3.36
N HIS A 96 -7.11 -18.29 -2.04
CA HIS A 96 -7.87 -19.39 -1.43
C HIS A 96 -9.36 -19.32 -1.80
N GLY A 97 -9.95 -18.11 -1.75
CA GLY A 97 -11.34 -17.90 -2.11
C GLY A 97 -11.62 -18.21 -3.58
N ASN A 98 -10.71 -17.84 -4.48
CA ASN A 98 -10.79 -18.17 -5.90
C ASN A 98 -10.69 -19.70 -6.13
N ILE A 99 -9.74 -20.38 -5.50
CA ILE A 99 -9.58 -21.85 -5.62
C ILE A 99 -10.81 -22.59 -5.13
N THR A 100 -11.42 -22.13 -4.03
CA THR A 100 -12.62 -22.77 -3.44
C THR A 100 -13.93 -22.32 -4.09
N GLY A 101 -13.90 -21.33 -4.99
CA GLY A 101 -15.09 -20.76 -5.60
C GLY A 101 -15.98 -19.95 -4.64
N THR A 102 -15.45 -19.56 -3.47
CA THR A 102 -16.17 -18.77 -2.46
C THR A 102 -16.06 -17.28 -2.70
N ILE A 103 -15.07 -16.84 -3.46
CA ILE A 103 -14.85 -15.45 -3.87
C ILE A 103 -14.60 -15.44 -5.37
N ASP A 104 -15.43 -14.70 -6.10
CA ASP A 104 -15.10 -14.24 -7.44
C ASP A 104 -14.39 -12.89 -7.27
N GLY A 105 -13.06 -12.96 -7.07
CA GLY A 105 -12.24 -11.82 -6.68
C GLY A 105 -12.35 -10.65 -7.67
N PRO A 106 -12.21 -9.41 -7.18
CA PRO A 106 -12.33 -8.20 -8.01
C PRO A 106 -11.15 -8.05 -8.99
N TYR A 107 -10.13 -8.89 -8.83
CA TYR A 107 -8.89 -8.82 -9.59
C TYR A 107 -8.85 -9.91 -10.66
N PRO A 108 -9.01 -9.59 -11.96
CA PRO A 108 -8.93 -10.57 -13.04
C PRO A 108 -7.62 -11.38 -13.03
N PHE A 109 -6.52 -10.75 -12.62
CA PHE A 109 -5.20 -11.37 -12.52
C PHE A 109 -5.05 -12.33 -11.31
N MET A 110 -6.07 -12.47 -10.47
CA MET A 110 -6.11 -13.44 -9.37
C MET A 110 -7.04 -14.64 -9.68
N ARG A 111 -7.73 -14.64 -10.83
CA ARG A 111 -8.65 -15.70 -11.25
C ARG A 111 -7.87 -16.91 -11.74
N VAL A 112 -7.59 -17.85 -10.84
CA VAL A 112 -6.71 -19.00 -11.10
C VAL A 112 -7.23 -19.96 -12.16
N TYR A 113 -8.52 -19.96 -12.46
CA TYR A 113 -9.12 -20.81 -13.51
C TYR A 113 -9.11 -20.17 -14.90
N ASP A 114 -8.88 -18.86 -14.97
CA ASP A 114 -8.83 -18.11 -16.23
C ASP A 114 -7.40 -17.92 -16.74
N GLN A 115 -6.41 -18.43 -16.01
CA GLN A 115 -4.99 -18.23 -16.31
C GLN A 115 -4.16 -19.46 -15.91
N THR A 116 -2.93 -19.50 -16.40
CA THR A 116 -1.96 -20.56 -16.04
C THR A 116 -1.35 -20.32 -14.65
N ILE A 117 -0.78 -21.36 -14.04
CA ILE A 117 -0.03 -21.24 -12.77
C ILE A 117 1.13 -20.24 -12.93
N GLN A 118 1.83 -20.25 -14.07
CA GLN A 118 2.93 -19.34 -14.36
C GLN A 118 2.46 -17.88 -14.35
N GLU A 119 1.33 -17.57 -14.98
CA GLU A 119 0.73 -16.23 -14.95
C GLU A 119 0.31 -15.83 -13.55
N THR A 120 -0.30 -16.72 -12.77
CA THR A 120 -0.64 -16.46 -11.37
C THR A 120 0.61 -16.10 -10.56
N LEU A 121 1.68 -16.90 -10.65
CA LEU A 121 2.93 -16.63 -9.94
C LEU A 121 3.59 -15.33 -10.39
N MET A 122 3.54 -15.04 -11.69
CA MET A 122 4.05 -13.78 -12.25
C MET A 122 3.30 -12.58 -11.66
N TRP A 123 1.98 -12.62 -11.61
CA TRP A 123 1.18 -11.55 -11.00
C TRP A 123 1.48 -11.37 -9.52
N PHE A 124 1.62 -12.45 -8.75
CA PHE A 124 2.06 -12.37 -7.36
C PHE A 124 3.41 -11.66 -7.24
N ALA A 125 4.39 -12.03 -8.05
CA ALA A 125 5.70 -11.40 -8.05
C ALA A 125 5.61 -9.91 -8.40
N ILE A 126 4.86 -9.54 -9.45
CA ILE A 126 4.65 -8.14 -9.86
C ILE A 126 4.04 -7.33 -8.71
N ILE A 127 2.99 -7.83 -8.05
CA ILE A 127 2.31 -7.14 -6.96
C ILE A 127 3.25 -6.95 -5.77
N LEU A 128 3.99 -7.99 -5.36
CA LEU A 128 4.90 -7.89 -4.22
C LEU A 128 6.08 -6.94 -4.49
N VAL A 129 6.68 -7.03 -5.68
CA VAL A 129 7.78 -6.12 -6.07
C VAL A 129 7.27 -4.68 -6.14
N THR A 130 6.12 -4.45 -6.74
CA THR A 130 5.53 -3.11 -6.86
C THR A 130 5.20 -2.54 -5.47
N ASN A 131 4.60 -3.35 -4.57
CA ASN A 131 4.34 -2.91 -3.20
C ASN A 131 5.64 -2.56 -2.46
N LEU A 132 6.68 -3.37 -2.61
CA LEU A 132 7.98 -3.09 -2.00
C LEU A 132 8.59 -1.78 -2.52
N LEU A 133 8.52 -1.53 -3.82
CA LEU A 133 9.00 -0.28 -4.43
C LEU A 133 8.24 0.94 -3.89
N TYR A 134 6.92 0.85 -3.75
CA TYR A 134 6.11 1.94 -3.16
C TYR A 134 6.39 2.14 -1.68
N ALA A 135 6.51 1.06 -0.92
CA ALA A 135 6.88 1.15 0.48
C ALA A 135 8.27 1.79 0.66
N PHE A 136 9.22 1.44 -0.20
CA PHE A 136 10.55 2.07 -0.21
C PHE A 136 10.47 3.57 -0.58
N LEU A 137 9.69 3.93 -1.59
CA LEU A 137 9.49 5.32 -1.99
C LEU A 137 8.85 6.14 -0.85
N LEU A 138 7.81 5.63 -0.22
CA LEU A 138 7.17 6.28 0.93
C LEU A 138 8.11 6.39 2.13
N TRP A 139 8.93 5.36 2.39
CA TRP A 139 9.96 5.41 3.42
C TRP A 139 11.01 6.49 3.13
N TRP A 140 11.40 6.61 1.87
CA TRP A 140 12.39 7.61 1.45
C TRP A 140 11.82 9.03 1.52
N LEU A 141 10.60 9.25 1.06
CA LEU A 141 9.92 10.55 1.06
C LEU A 141 9.48 10.98 2.47
N GLY A 142 8.93 10.06 3.27
CA GLY A 142 8.35 10.37 4.58
C GLY A 142 9.36 10.56 5.71
N GLY A 143 10.64 10.22 5.49
CA GLY A 143 11.67 10.17 6.54
C GLY A 143 12.46 11.46 6.76
N ASN A 144 11.90 12.65 6.51
CA ASN A 144 12.61 13.92 6.62
C ASN A 144 12.59 14.57 8.03
N GLY A 145 12.10 13.86 9.05
CA GLY A 145 12.15 14.33 10.44
C GLY A 145 13.60 14.48 10.92
N ARG A 146 13.96 15.68 11.40
CA ARG A 146 15.26 15.94 12.06
C ARG A 146 15.55 14.85 13.09
N LYS A 147 16.78 14.30 13.08
CA LYS A 147 17.30 13.47 14.18
C LYS A 147 16.95 14.17 15.49
N SER A 148 16.15 13.55 16.33
CA SER A 148 15.87 14.06 17.67
C SER A 148 17.21 14.23 18.39
N LYS A 149 17.51 15.44 18.87
CA LYS A 149 18.71 15.76 19.66
C LYS A 149 18.70 15.14 21.07
N VAL A 150 17.84 14.19 21.34
CA VAL A 150 17.64 13.56 22.66
C VAL A 150 18.74 12.53 23.01
N GLY A 151 19.72 12.31 22.14
CA GLY A 151 20.81 11.34 22.40
C GLY A 151 22.09 11.89 23.02
N LEU A 152 22.18 13.18 23.42
CA LEU A 152 23.43 13.80 23.87
C LEU A 152 23.47 14.25 25.34
N GLU A 153 22.37 14.11 26.10
CA GLU A 153 22.35 14.56 27.51
C GLU A 153 22.58 13.47 28.56
N PHE A 154 22.88 12.23 28.18
CA PHE A 154 23.20 11.16 29.13
C PHE A 154 24.66 10.69 29.07
N ARG A 155 25.59 11.60 28.70
CA ARG A 155 27.05 11.35 28.82
C ARG A 155 27.76 12.53 29.44
N THR A 156 27.44 12.82 30.69
CA THR A 156 28.33 13.49 31.64
C THR A 156 28.13 12.89 33.00
#